data_84372384fac7ddfeb901abcc65f26e60
#
_entry.id   84372384fac7ddfeb901abcc65f26e60
#
_cell.length_a   1.000
_cell.length_b   1.000
_cell.length_c   1.000
_cell.angle_alpha   90.00
_cell.angle_beta   90.00
_cell.angle_gamma   90.00
#
_symmetry.space_group_name_H-M   'P 1'
#
loop_
_entity.id
_entity.type
_entity.pdbx_description
1 polymer ?
#
loop_
_entity_poly.entity_id
_entity_poly.type
_entity_poly.pdbx_seq_one_letter_code
_entity_poly.pdbx_strand_id
1 'polypeptide(L)'
;ALGRYLNEVVYKREIIPEAIFTIRPSAELSDAQTVGNGGDPLVYAYHDYLLRAFIENWHKTTPADILRWYKAGTLAAELGCTQEAINEACPDAVALIADLERWWKLFAGFAVAKRIQAPPILSLTKRAFGYDHREAQLTPYFSREYYELKEELLK
;
A
#
# COMPACT_ATOMS: atom_id res chain seq x y z
N ALA A 1 9.56 11.61 -6.09
CA ALA A 1 10.03 12.75 -5.28
C ALA A 1 11.56 12.86 -5.27
N LEU A 2 12.32 11.88 -4.72
CA LEU A 2 13.77 11.95 -4.57
C LEU A 2 14.51 12.21 -5.91
N GLY A 3 14.16 11.51 -6.98
CA GLY A 3 14.81 11.68 -8.29
C GLY A 3 14.64 13.11 -8.86
N ARG A 4 13.45 13.68 -8.74
CA ARG A 4 13.22 15.09 -9.15
C ARG A 4 14.03 16.04 -8.29
N TYR A 5 14.07 15.83 -6.98
CA TYR A 5 14.92 16.62 -6.07
C TYR A 5 16.41 16.58 -6.47
N LEU A 6 16.91 15.39 -6.85
CA LEU A 6 18.28 15.27 -7.34
C LEU A 6 18.52 16.12 -8.60
N ASN A 7 17.62 16.04 -9.59
CA ASN A 7 17.75 16.83 -10.81
C ASN A 7 17.67 18.34 -10.55
N GLU A 8 16.65 18.78 -9.81
CA GLU A 8 16.29 20.18 -9.68
C GLU A 8 17.14 20.93 -8.64
N VAL A 9 17.44 20.27 -7.51
CA VAL A 9 18.07 20.94 -6.36
C VAL A 9 19.55 20.59 -6.24
N VAL A 10 19.90 19.32 -6.31
CA VAL A 10 21.27 18.87 -6.06
C VAL A 10 22.16 19.11 -7.27
N TYR A 11 21.79 18.56 -8.42
CA TYR A 11 22.61 18.62 -9.63
C TYR A 11 22.26 19.79 -10.56
N LYS A 12 21.09 20.39 -10.40
CA LYS A 12 20.58 21.51 -11.22
C LYS A 12 20.63 21.20 -12.72
N ARG A 13 20.46 19.96 -13.08
CA ARG A 13 20.41 19.44 -14.44
C ARG A 13 19.72 18.08 -14.46
N GLU A 14 19.22 17.68 -15.60
CA GLU A 14 18.67 16.36 -15.80
C GLU A 14 19.79 15.31 -15.81
N ILE A 15 19.87 14.53 -14.73
CA ILE A 15 20.73 13.33 -14.61
C ILE A 15 19.90 12.05 -14.63
N ILE A 16 18.63 12.16 -14.24
CA ILE A 16 17.64 11.09 -14.33
C ILE A 16 16.61 11.55 -15.38
N PRO A 17 16.48 10.81 -16.51
CA PRO A 17 15.55 11.21 -17.57
C PRO A 17 14.10 11.34 -17.07
N GLU A 18 13.38 12.34 -17.55
CA GLU A 18 11.99 12.59 -17.17
C GLU A 18 11.08 11.37 -17.46
N ALA A 19 11.38 10.61 -18.50
CA ALA A 19 10.67 9.38 -18.83
C ALA A 19 10.63 8.38 -17.67
N ILE A 20 11.66 8.33 -16.82
CA ILE A 20 11.72 7.46 -15.64
C ILE A 20 10.64 7.82 -14.61
N PHE A 21 10.23 9.10 -14.55
CA PHE A 21 9.21 9.56 -13.59
C PHE A 21 7.79 9.45 -14.11
N THR A 22 7.63 9.24 -15.40
CA THR A 22 6.32 9.20 -16.07
C THR A 22 5.91 7.81 -16.53
N ILE A 23 6.87 6.91 -16.70
CA ILE A 23 6.57 5.51 -17.05
C ILE A 23 5.78 4.84 -15.94
N ARG A 24 4.74 4.11 -16.30
CA ARG A 24 3.95 3.34 -15.35
C ARG A 24 4.81 2.21 -14.74
N PRO A 25 4.84 2.07 -13.43
CA PRO A 25 5.55 0.95 -12.79
C PRO A 25 5.03 -0.40 -13.27
N SER A 26 5.97 -1.31 -13.54
CA SER A 26 5.66 -2.66 -13.97
C SER A 26 6.77 -3.60 -13.53
N ALA A 27 6.41 -4.74 -12.94
CA ALA A 27 7.36 -5.79 -12.59
C ALA A 27 7.68 -6.71 -13.78
N GLU A 28 6.88 -6.66 -14.85
CA GLU A 28 7.01 -7.48 -16.06
C GLU A 28 7.16 -8.99 -15.80
N LEU A 29 6.53 -9.47 -14.72
CA LEU A 29 6.57 -10.88 -14.32
C LEU A 29 5.59 -11.76 -15.13
N SER A 30 4.64 -11.14 -15.82
CA SER A 30 3.68 -11.80 -16.71
C SER A 30 3.21 -10.83 -17.78
N ASP A 31 2.63 -11.36 -18.85
CA ASP A 31 2.06 -10.54 -19.95
C ASP A 31 0.99 -9.54 -19.46
N ALA A 32 0.26 -9.89 -18.40
CA ALA A 32 -0.74 -9.01 -17.79
C ALA A 32 -0.14 -7.84 -17.03
N GLN A 33 1.14 -7.90 -16.67
CA GLN A 33 1.83 -6.88 -15.88
C GLN A 33 2.80 -6.01 -16.70
N THR A 34 2.78 -6.15 -18.02
CA THR A 34 3.61 -5.29 -18.88
C THR A 34 3.05 -3.87 -18.91
N VAL A 35 3.90 -2.90 -19.20
CA VAL A 35 3.49 -1.49 -19.37
C VAL A 35 2.37 -1.35 -20.39
N GLY A 36 2.42 -2.11 -21.49
CA GLY A 36 1.39 -2.13 -22.53
C GLY A 36 0.03 -2.69 -22.08
N ASN A 37 0.01 -3.56 -21.08
CA ASN A 37 -1.19 -4.23 -20.56
C ASN A 37 -1.66 -3.67 -19.20
N GLY A 38 -1.20 -2.48 -18.84
CA GLY A 38 -1.67 -1.77 -17.64
C GLY A 38 -0.69 -1.74 -16.48
N GLY A 39 0.45 -2.41 -16.56
CA GLY A 39 1.48 -2.41 -15.52
C GLY A 39 1.09 -3.24 -14.28
N ASP A 40 1.64 -2.88 -13.14
CA ASP A 40 1.32 -3.55 -11.88
C ASP A 40 -0.16 -3.41 -11.52
N PRO A 41 -0.80 -4.45 -10.94
CA PRO A 41 -2.19 -4.41 -10.49
C PRO A 41 -2.34 -3.62 -9.19
N LEU A 42 -1.82 -2.41 -9.18
CA LEU A 42 -1.72 -1.51 -8.03
C LEU A 42 -2.20 -0.11 -8.42
N VAL A 43 -3.12 0.44 -7.66
CA VAL A 43 -3.41 1.86 -7.66
C VAL A 43 -2.51 2.50 -6.60
N TYR A 44 -1.31 2.92 -6.99
CA TYR A 44 -0.30 3.46 -6.07
C TYR A 44 -0.81 4.62 -5.24
N ALA A 45 -1.65 5.47 -5.82
CA ALA A 45 -2.29 6.59 -5.12
C ALA A 45 -3.18 6.19 -3.92
N TYR A 46 -3.55 4.91 -3.81
CA TYR A 46 -4.28 4.33 -2.69
C TYR A 46 -3.43 3.32 -1.91
N HIS A 47 -2.84 2.32 -2.59
CA HIS A 47 -2.18 1.20 -1.93
C HIS A 47 -0.92 1.61 -1.16
N ASP A 48 -0.19 2.62 -1.60
CA ASP A 48 0.95 3.16 -0.85
C ASP A 48 0.50 3.71 0.52
N TYR A 49 -0.63 4.41 0.56
CA TYR A 49 -1.19 4.95 1.79
C TYR A 49 -1.77 3.86 2.70
N LEU A 50 -2.40 2.84 2.12
CA LEU A 50 -2.89 1.69 2.87
C LEU A 50 -1.75 0.94 3.57
N LEU A 51 -0.68 0.60 2.83
CA LEU A 51 0.49 -0.07 3.38
C LEU A 51 1.23 0.79 4.40
N ARG A 52 1.34 2.08 4.13
CA ARG A 52 1.92 3.04 5.06
C ARG A 52 1.14 3.10 6.38
N ALA A 53 -0.19 3.05 6.34
CA ALA A 53 -1.03 3.04 7.54
C ALA A 53 -0.77 1.80 8.42
N PHE A 54 -0.57 0.63 7.82
CA PHE A 54 -0.21 -0.59 8.54
C PHE A 54 1.16 -0.53 9.21
N ILE A 55 2.09 0.27 8.69
CA ILE A 55 3.50 0.27 9.09
C ILE A 55 3.86 1.49 9.93
N GLU A 56 3.56 2.69 9.43
CA GLU A 56 4.12 3.94 9.96
C GLU A 56 3.29 4.58 11.06
N ASN A 57 1.99 4.30 11.11
CA ASN A 57 1.13 4.86 12.15
C ASN A 57 1.56 4.38 13.54
N TRP A 58 1.53 5.31 14.51
CA TRP A 58 1.88 5.00 15.91
C TRP A 58 1.02 3.88 16.48
N HIS A 59 -0.29 4.00 16.33
CA HIS A 59 -1.22 2.91 16.52
C HIS A 59 -1.34 2.21 15.19
N LYS A 60 -0.74 1.03 15.05
CA LYS A 60 -0.78 0.26 13.82
C LYS A 60 -2.22 0.08 13.36
N THR A 61 -2.51 0.62 12.20
CA THR A 61 -3.82 0.48 11.58
C THR A 61 -4.12 -0.98 11.33
N THR A 62 -5.30 -1.40 11.71
CA THR A 62 -5.79 -2.77 11.51
C THR A 62 -6.83 -2.82 10.38
N PRO A 63 -7.16 -4.00 9.84
CA PRO A 63 -8.27 -4.13 8.90
C PRO A 63 -9.61 -3.63 9.44
N ALA A 64 -9.87 -3.77 10.76
CA ALA A 64 -11.08 -3.23 11.38
C ALA A 64 -11.13 -1.69 11.33
N ASP A 65 -9.98 -1.01 11.51
CA ASP A 65 -9.91 0.44 11.40
C ASP A 65 -10.27 0.91 9.99
N ILE A 66 -9.76 0.22 8.95
CA ILE A 66 -10.08 0.54 7.56
C ILE A 66 -11.58 0.44 7.29
N LEU A 67 -12.24 -0.64 7.73
CA LEU A 67 -13.69 -0.80 7.55
C LEU A 67 -14.49 0.22 8.35
N ARG A 68 -14.04 0.58 9.55
CA ARG A 68 -14.67 1.62 10.37
C ARG A 68 -14.61 2.98 9.69
N TRP A 69 -13.44 3.35 9.16
CA TRP A 69 -13.24 4.60 8.43
C TRP A 69 -14.04 4.65 7.12
N TYR A 70 -14.10 3.52 6.42
CA TYR A 70 -14.92 3.42 5.20
C TYR A 70 -16.40 3.63 5.51
N LYS A 71 -16.94 2.95 6.52
CA LYS A 71 -18.31 3.11 6.99
C LYS A 71 -18.63 4.54 7.43
N ALA A 72 -17.67 5.19 8.10
CA ALA A 72 -17.81 6.58 8.55
C ALA A 72 -17.62 7.61 7.41
N GLY A 73 -17.21 7.20 6.22
CA GLY A 73 -16.88 8.12 5.12
C GLY A 73 -15.60 8.93 5.33
N THR A 74 -14.72 8.49 6.23
CA THR A 74 -13.48 9.20 6.59
C THR A 74 -12.23 8.54 6.05
N LEU A 75 -12.33 7.42 5.33
CA LEU A 75 -11.19 6.60 4.90
C LEU A 75 -10.11 7.40 4.17
N ALA A 76 -10.51 8.26 3.22
CA ALA A 76 -9.58 9.07 2.46
C ALA A 76 -8.74 10.01 3.35
N ALA A 77 -9.42 10.68 4.29
CA ALA A 77 -8.77 11.60 5.23
C ALA A 77 -7.82 10.87 6.20
N GLU A 78 -8.24 9.73 6.73
CA GLU A 78 -7.47 8.92 7.68
C GLU A 78 -6.22 8.30 7.04
N LEU A 79 -6.34 7.86 5.78
CA LEU A 79 -5.19 7.38 5.00
C LEU A 79 -4.30 8.53 4.51
N GLY A 80 -4.87 9.71 4.26
CA GLY A 80 -4.19 10.85 3.64
C GLY A 80 -4.08 10.74 2.11
N CYS A 81 -4.97 9.98 1.48
CA CYS A 81 -5.10 9.86 0.02
C CYS A 81 -6.38 10.57 -0.47
N THR A 82 -6.64 10.52 -1.78
CA THR A 82 -7.88 11.09 -2.33
C THR A 82 -8.98 10.05 -2.43
N GLN A 83 -10.24 10.50 -2.39
CA GLN A 83 -11.39 9.61 -2.54
C GLN A 83 -11.44 8.97 -3.94
N GLU A 84 -10.98 9.71 -4.96
CA GLU A 84 -10.89 9.21 -6.33
C GLU A 84 -9.95 8.01 -6.44
N ALA A 85 -8.80 8.05 -5.75
CA ALA A 85 -7.85 6.94 -5.72
C ALA A 85 -8.44 5.68 -5.05
N ILE A 86 -9.25 5.88 -3.99
CA ILE A 86 -9.96 4.78 -3.35
C ILE A 86 -11.00 4.20 -4.31
N ASN A 87 -11.80 5.05 -4.95
CA ASN A 87 -12.85 4.61 -5.87
C ASN A 87 -12.28 3.92 -7.13
N GLU A 88 -11.10 4.33 -7.60
CA GLU A 88 -10.38 3.67 -8.69
C GLU A 88 -9.96 2.24 -8.30
N ALA A 89 -9.46 2.07 -7.09
CA ALA A 89 -9.02 0.77 -6.59
C ALA A 89 -10.19 -0.11 -6.15
N CYS A 90 -11.16 0.50 -5.46
CA CYS A 90 -12.25 -0.16 -4.75
C CYS A 90 -13.55 0.60 -4.96
N PRO A 91 -14.29 0.31 -6.05
CA PRO A 91 -15.51 1.08 -6.40
C PRO A 91 -16.67 0.88 -5.42
N ASP A 92 -16.65 -0.19 -4.64
CA ASP A 92 -17.70 -0.52 -3.66
C ASP A 92 -17.13 -1.25 -2.44
N ALA A 93 -17.98 -1.55 -1.47
CA ALA A 93 -17.62 -2.23 -0.24
C ALA A 93 -17.11 -3.67 -0.48
N VAL A 94 -17.66 -4.35 -1.46
CA VAL A 94 -17.24 -5.73 -1.80
C VAL A 94 -15.81 -5.73 -2.32
N ALA A 95 -15.51 -4.81 -3.25
CA ALA A 95 -14.17 -4.64 -3.80
C ALA A 95 -13.17 -4.21 -2.72
N LEU A 96 -13.55 -3.25 -1.85
CA LEU A 96 -12.70 -2.81 -0.74
C LEU A 96 -12.35 -3.96 0.22
N ILE A 97 -13.33 -4.76 0.61
CA ILE A 97 -13.11 -5.88 1.52
C ILE A 97 -12.20 -6.93 0.89
N ALA A 98 -12.43 -7.28 -0.37
CA ALA A 98 -11.61 -8.25 -1.09
C ALA A 98 -10.16 -7.77 -1.23
N ASP A 99 -9.97 -6.50 -1.60
CA ASP A 99 -8.66 -5.87 -1.70
C ASP A 99 -7.94 -5.80 -0.35
N LEU A 100 -8.62 -5.33 0.68
CA LEU A 100 -8.10 -5.25 2.04
C LEU A 100 -7.65 -6.62 2.57
N GLU A 101 -8.45 -7.66 2.39
CA GLU A 101 -8.09 -9.02 2.81
C GLU A 101 -6.87 -9.54 2.06
N ARG A 102 -6.79 -9.27 0.75
CA ARG A 102 -5.63 -9.63 -0.06
C ARG A 102 -4.36 -8.96 0.46
N TRP A 103 -4.39 -7.64 0.63
CA TRP A 103 -3.22 -6.88 1.07
C TRP A 103 -2.82 -7.20 2.50
N TRP A 104 -3.78 -7.41 3.38
CA TRP A 104 -3.48 -7.83 4.76
C TRP A 104 -2.80 -9.20 4.82
N LYS A 105 -3.28 -10.17 4.04
CA LYS A 105 -2.64 -11.50 3.92
C LYS A 105 -1.22 -11.41 3.35
N LEU A 106 -1.02 -10.58 2.34
CA LEU A 106 0.30 -10.34 1.76
C LEU A 106 1.23 -9.65 2.78
N PHE A 107 0.76 -8.62 3.44
CA PHE A 107 1.52 -7.87 4.43
C PHE A 107 1.89 -8.71 5.65
N ALA A 108 0.92 -9.36 6.29
CA ALA A 108 1.13 -10.12 7.53
C ALA A 108 1.71 -11.52 7.30
N GLY A 109 1.64 -12.05 6.08
CA GLY A 109 2.13 -13.37 5.71
C GLY A 109 3.33 -13.34 4.77
N PHE A 110 3.12 -13.08 3.49
CA PHE A 110 4.15 -13.18 2.46
C PHE A 110 5.32 -12.19 2.63
N ALA A 111 5.05 -10.99 3.11
CA ALA A 111 6.09 -9.98 3.30
C ALA A 111 7.21 -10.44 4.25
N VAL A 112 6.89 -11.31 5.18
CA VAL A 112 7.87 -11.94 6.09
C VAL A 112 8.93 -12.73 5.32
N ALA A 113 8.49 -13.67 4.49
CA ALA A 113 9.39 -14.52 3.72
C ALA A 113 10.23 -13.69 2.74
N LYS A 114 9.62 -12.67 2.13
CA LYS A 114 10.31 -11.78 1.20
C LYS A 114 11.36 -10.90 1.88
N ARG A 115 11.15 -10.47 3.12
CA ARG A 115 12.16 -9.71 3.87
C ARG A 115 13.41 -10.51 4.19
N ILE A 116 13.27 -11.79 4.48
CA ILE A 116 14.42 -12.68 4.74
C ILE A 116 15.29 -12.84 3.48
N GLN A 117 14.69 -12.74 2.30
CA GLN A 117 15.37 -12.84 1.00
C GLN A 117 15.88 -11.50 0.47
N ALA A 118 15.47 -10.40 1.06
CA ALA A 118 15.83 -9.06 0.58
C ALA A 118 17.32 -8.75 0.86
N PRO A 119 17.96 -7.97 0.00
CA PRO A 119 19.26 -7.37 0.33
C PRO A 119 19.11 -6.41 1.51
N PRO A 120 20.24 -5.95 2.11
CA PRO A 120 20.19 -4.96 3.18
C PRO A 120 19.34 -3.77 2.81
N ILE A 121 18.40 -3.40 3.69
CA ILE A 121 17.44 -2.33 3.47
C ILE A 121 17.98 -1.04 4.08
N LEU A 122 18.05 0.02 3.26
CA LEU A 122 18.32 1.37 3.73
C LEU A 122 17.00 2.02 4.17
N SER A 123 16.73 2.01 5.46
CA SER A 123 15.54 2.65 6.03
C SER A 123 15.73 4.15 6.15
N LEU A 124 14.85 4.94 5.53
CA LEU A 124 14.89 6.40 5.57
C LEU A 124 14.05 6.99 6.71
N THR A 125 13.16 6.20 7.31
CA THR A 125 12.32 6.59 8.43
C THR A 125 12.37 5.55 9.53
N LYS A 126 12.00 5.94 10.76
CA LYS A 126 12.04 5.04 11.93
C LYS A 126 11.05 3.88 11.88
N ARG A 127 10.05 3.93 11.04
CA ARG A 127 9.00 2.91 10.93
C ARG A 127 8.81 2.43 9.50
N ALA A 128 9.84 2.60 8.68
CA ALA A 128 9.83 2.09 7.32
C ALA A 128 9.66 0.57 7.30
N PHE A 129 9.03 0.08 6.27
CA PHE A 129 8.88 -1.36 6.02
C PHE A 129 10.24 -2.07 6.08
N GLY A 130 10.33 -3.11 6.91
CA GLY A 130 11.57 -3.85 7.14
C GLY A 130 12.46 -3.32 8.26
N TYR A 131 12.11 -2.20 8.90
CA TYR A 131 12.87 -1.65 10.04
C TYR A 131 12.73 -2.52 11.30
N ASP A 132 11.54 -3.01 11.61
CA ASP A 132 11.28 -3.86 12.76
C ASP A 132 10.94 -5.29 12.34
N HIS A 133 11.90 -6.19 12.50
CA HIS A 133 11.72 -7.61 12.16
C HIS A 133 10.63 -8.33 12.94
N ARG A 134 10.27 -7.84 14.13
CA ARG A 134 9.22 -8.43 14.97
C ARG A 134 7.84 -8.29 14.35
N GLU A 135 7.63 -7.28 13.52
CA GLU A 135 6.38 -7.08 12.80
C GLU A 135 6.10 -8.16 11.76
N ALA A 136 7.14 -8.85 11.37
CA ALA A 136 7.14 -9.79 10.28
C ALA A 136 6.65 -11.20 10.63
N GLN A 137 6.35 -11.48 11.89
CA GLN A 137 6.17 -12.85 12.36
C GLN A 137 4.72 -13.20 12.71
N LEU A 138 3.79 -12.30 12.48
CA LEU A 138 2.38 -12.55 12.79
C LEU A 138 1.66 -13.17 11.59
N THR A 139 0.89 -14.21 11.88
CA THR A 139 -0.07 -14.76 10.93
C THR A 139 -1.16 -13.72 10.63
N PRO A 140 -1.69 -13.63 9.41
CA PRO A 140 -2.83 -12.77 9.12
C PRO A 140 -3.98 -13.07 10.08
N TYR A 141 -4.36 -12.06 10.86
CA TYR A 141 -5.43 -12.17 11.84
C TYR A 141 -6.47 -11.08 11.59
N PHE A 142 -7.73 -11.47 11.65
CA PHE A 142 -8.85 -10.56 11.58
C PHE A 142 -9.59 -10.59 12.93
N SER A 143 -9.82 -9.43 13.52
CA SER A 143 -10.53 -9.31 14.78
C SER A 143 -12.02 -9.65 14.65
N ARG A 144 -12.69 -9.90 15.78
CA ARG A 144 -14.14 -10.06 15.82
C ARG A 144 -14.86 -8.82 15.25
N GLU A 145 -14.41 -7.63 15.64
CA GLU A 145 -14.94 -6.36 15.11
C GLU A 145 -14.84 -6.27 13.59
N TYR A 146 -13.74 -6.75 13.00
CA TYR A 146 -13.60 -6.79 11.55
C TYR A 146 -14.73 -7.60 10.89
N TYR A 147 -15.03 -8.79 11.42
CA TYR A 147 -16.09 -9.62 10.87
C TYR A 147 -17.48 -8.99 11.03
N GLU A 148 -17.76 -8.34 12.16
CA GLU A 148 -19.00 -7.63 12.42
C GLU A 148 -19.19 -6.47 11.42
N LEU A 149 -18.15 -5.66 11.22
CA LEU A 149 -18.17 -4.57 10.23
C LEU A 149 -18.29 -5.08 8.79
N LYS A 150 -17.60 -6.16 8.45
CA LYS A 150 -17.70 -6.79 7.14
C LYS A 150 -19.12 -7.24 6.83
N GLU A 151 -19.76 -7.95 7.75
CA GLU A 151 -21.16 -8.39 7.58
C GLU A 151 -22.12 -7.21 7.42
N GLU A 152 -21.87 -6.14 8.14
CA GLU A 152 -22.72 -4.94 8.07
C GLU A 152 -22.57 -4.20 6.73
N LEU A 153 -21.36 -4.12 6.19
CA LEU A 153 -21.09 -3.45 4.91
C LEU A 153 -21.51 -4.26 3.68
N LEU A 154 -21.76 -5.56 3.85
CA LEU A 154 -22.19 -6.47 2.77
C LEU A 154 -23.71 -6.70 2.74
N LYS A 155 -24.48 -6.14 3.69
CA LYS A 155 -25.96 -6.16 3.71
C LYS A 155 -26.55 -5.06 2.84
#